data_b67b3dd005f897784c8c288d1fa8cc66
#
_entry.id   b67b3dd005f897784c8c288d1fa8cc66
#
_cell.length_a   1.000
_cell.length_b   1.000
_cell.length_c   1.000
_cell.angle_alpha   90.00
_cell.angle_beta   90.00
_cell.angle_gamma   90.00
#
_symmetry.space_group_name_H-M   'P 1'
#
loop_
_entity.id
_entity.type
_entity.pdbx_description
1 polymer ?
#
loop_
_entity_poly.entity_id
_entity_poly.type
_entity_poly.pdbx_seq_one_letter_code
_entity_poly.pdbx_strand_id
1 'polypeptide(L)'
;MSGNDVPNPKEIFGEGSLDGAFVISSEWKTPLATRRPFNLPDNEVQQWSNFEMDEIAFDLSHLDARKITFQHPSRQEHYVLHFTFSNHCFTRGIRDDETPSENEIYPYPQDRRIFDETRYQLSHHLPQIIETLPDQFCYHGGHSRYCSCKITDSNGTEISYQVVYRVWKERGKMRFHVESAYPLYEKLGRVKKVNFWVICHNLLHGKRMPAPAR
;
A
#
# COMPACT_ATOMS: atom_id res chain seq x y z
N MET A 1 -22.11 12.32 1.79
CA MET A 1 -20.95 13.15 2.12
C MET A 1 -20.21 12.44 3.26
N SER A 2 -19.29 11.60 2.96
CA SER A 2 -18.42 10.99 3.95
C SER A 2 -17.03 10.95 3.35
N GLY A 3 -16.20 11.94 3.71
CA GLY A 3 -14.78 11.91 3.46
C GLY A 3 -14.22 10.68 4.18
N ASN A 4 -13.69 9.73 3.43
CA ASN A 4 -12.83 8.71 3.99
C ASN A 4 -11.47 9.34 4.28
N ASP A 5 -11.43 10.23 5.26
CA ASP A 5 -10.17 10.65 5.83
C ASP A 5 -9.51 9.41 6.42
N VAL A 6 -8.40 9.01 5.83
CA VAL A 6 -7.48 8.08 6.50
C VAL A 6 -7.08 8.79 7.79
N PRO A 7 -7.40 8.24 8.97
CA PRO A 7 -7.17 8.92 10.22
C PRO A 7 -5.69 9.30 10.33
N ASN A 8 -5.42 10.51 10.80
CA ASN A 8 -4.09 10.99 11.08
C ASN A 8 -3.38 9.97 11.99
N PRO A 9 -2.19 9.48 11.63
CA PRO A 9 -1.47 8.49 12.43
C PRO A 9 -1.30 8.87 13.90
N LYS A 10 -1.29 10.16 14.23
CA LYS A 10 -1.24 10.68 15.61
C LYS A 10 -2.47 10.31 16.46
N GLU A 11 -3.62 10.10 15.83
CA GLU A 11 -4.86 9.76 16.56
C GLU A 11 -4.96 8.27 16.90
N ILE A 12 -4.15 7.44 16.24
CA ILE A 12 -4.26 5.98 16.35
C ILE A 12 -3.15 5.40 17.25
N PHE A 13 -2.01 6.10 17.46
CA PHE A 13 -0.81 5.47 18.00
C PHE A 13 -0.11 6.33 19.07
N GLY A 14 -0.03 5.81 20.29
CA GLY A 14 0.80 6.36 21.38
C GLY A 14 2.31 6.03 21.20
N GLU A 15 3.21 6.69 21.90
CA GLU A 15 4.67 6.62 21.75
C GLU A 15 5.30 5.22 21.97
N GLY A 16 6.03 4.70 20.95
CA GLY A 16 6.75 3.42 21.04
C GLY A 16 7.78 3.21 19.91
N SER A 17 8.82 2.44 20.18
CA SER A 17 9.94 2.20 19.27
C SER A 17 9.59 1.25 18.11
N LEU A 18 10.02 1.59 16.89
CA LEU A 18 10.03 0.73 15.70
C LEU A 18 11.35 -0.04 15.60
N ASP A 19 11.62 -0.97 16.51
CA ASP A 19 12.76 -1.86 16.32
C ASP A 19 12.37 -2.99 15.36
N GLY A 20 13.09 -3.10 14.26
CA GLY A 20 13.00 -4.21 13.32
C GLY A 20 12.20 -3.98 12.02
N ALA A 21 12.20 -2.76 11.47
CA ALA A 21 11.75 -2.53 10.10
C ALA A 21 12.74 -3.12 9.08
N PHE A 22 12.23 -3.72 8.00
CA PHE A 22 13.06 -4.26 6.94
C PHE A 22 13.62 -3.13 6.05
N VAL A 23 14.90 -3.21 5.68
CA VAL A 23 15.55 -2.22 4.80
C VAL A 23 15.45 -2.70 3.36
N ILE A 24 14.85 -1.90 2.51
CA ILE A 24 14.76 -2.15 1.06
C ILE A 24 15.79 -1.25 0.37
N SER A 25 16.77 -1.83 -0.33
CA SER A 25 17.75 -1.05 -1.09
C SER A 25 17.19 -0.66 -2.46
N SER A 26 17.63 0.46 -3.00
CA SER A 26 17.17 1.04 -4.28
C SER A 26 17.64 0.30 -5.54
N GLU A 27 18.53 -0.69 -5.43
CA GLU A 27 19.08 -1.43 -6.58
C GLU A 27 18.22 -2.67 -6.94
N TRP A 28 17.03 -2.46 -7.52
CA TRP A 28 16.19 -3.60 -7.92
C TRP A 28 15.83 -3.60 -9.41
N LYS A 29 16.20 -4.72 -10.07
CA LYS A 29 15.61 -5.08 -11.36
C LYS A 29 14.37 -5.93 -11.08
N THR A 30 13.18 -5.34 -11.26
CA THR A 30 11.89 -6.02 -11.09
C THR A 30 11.80 -7.23 -12.01
N PRO A 31 11.52 -8.46 -11.52
CA PRO A 31 11.15 -9.56 -12.39
C PRO A 31 9.84 -9.19 -13.11
N LEU A 32 9.80 -9.35 -14.42
CA LEU A 32 8.59 -9.19 -15.24
C LEU A 32 7.56 -10.24 -14.81
N ALA A 33 6.69 -9.88 -13.87
CA ALA A 33 5.53 -10.68 -13.55
C ALA A 33 4.62 -10.77 -14.77
N THR A 34 4.32 -11.98 -15.22
CA THR A 34 3.38 -12.19 -16.33
C THR A 34 2.01 -11.63 -15.96
N ARG A 35 1.66 -10.50 -16.55
CA ARG A 35 0.40 -9.80 -16.33
C ARG A 35 -0.74 -10.61 -16.95
N ARG A 36 -1.46 -11.40 -16.17
CA ARG A 36 -2.71 -12.01 -16.60
C ARG A 36 -3.88 -11.15 -16.11
N PRO A 37 -4.75 -10.67 -16.99
CA PRO A 37 -5.92 -9.90 -16.60
C PRO A 37 -6.81 -10.74 -15.67
N PHE A 38 -7.41 -10.11 -14.68
CA PHE A 38 -8.42 -10.69 -13.80
C PHE A 38 -9.51 -9.66 -13.53
N ASN A 39 -10.75 -10.11 -13.36
CA ASN A 39 -11.87 -9.20 -13.14
C ASN A 39 -11.73 -8.53 -11.77
N LEU A 40 -11.77 -7.21 -11.77
CA LEU A 40 -11.77 -6.36 -10.60
C LEU A 40 -13.18 -5.81 -10.33
N PRO A 41 -13.48 -5.39 -9.08
CA PRO A 41 -14.58 -4.48 -8.82
C PRO A 41 -14.43 -3.19 -9.64
N ASP A 42 -15.55 -2.55 -9.98
CA ASP A 42 -15.60 -1.36 -10.85
C ASP A 42 -14.83 -0.15 -10.27
N ASN A 43 -14.57 -0.14 -8.96
CA ASN A 43 -13.83 0.91 -8.26
C ASN A 43 -12.32 0.64 -8.11
N GLU A 44 -11.81 -0.45 -8.70
CA GLU A 44 -10.38 -0.77 -8.65
C GLU A 44 -9.77 -0.68 -10.04
N VAL A 45 -8.59 -0.05 -10.11
CA VAL A 45 -7.84 0.10 -11.36
C VAL A 45 -7.01 -1.13 -11.63
N GLN A 46 -7.14 -1.69 -12.83
CA GLN A 46 -6.33 -2.83 -13.28
C GLN A 46 -5.03 -2.39 -13.93
N GLN A 47 -5.09 -1.34 -14.74
CA GLN A 47 -3.93 -0.74 -15.41
C GLN A 47 -3.99 0.77 -15.24
N TRP A 48 -2.90 1.35 -14.82
CA TRP A 48 -2.76 2.78 -14.65
C TRP A 48 -2.27 3.41 -15.94
N SER A 49 -2.96 4.47 -16.40
CA SER A 49 -2.48 5.31 -17.49
C SER A 49 -1.40 6.28 -16.97
N ASN A 50 -0.52 6.73 -17.84
CA ASN A 50 0.42 7.79 -17.50
C ASN A 50 -0.35 9.05 -17.06
N PHE A 51 0.25 9.79 -16.14
CA PHE A 51 -0.20 11.11 -15.76
C PHE A 51 0.76 12.15 -16.35
N GLU A 52 0.23 13.25 -16.89
CA GLU A 52 1.02 14.34 -17.44
C GLU A 52 0.83 15.59 -16.58
N MET A 53 1.93 16.21 -16.17
CA MET A 53 1.97 17.46 -15.42
C MET A 53 3.16 18.27 -15.92
N ASP A 54 2.93 19.52 -16.31
CA ASP A 54 3.97 20.44 -16.82
C ASP A 54 4.82 19.83 -17.96
N GLU A 55 4.17 19.20 -18.94
CA GLU A 55 4.80 18.52 -20.09
C GLU A 55 5.67 17.29 -19.70
N ILE A 56 5.64 16.86 -18.44
CA ILE A 56 6.33 15.67 -17.95
C ILE A 56 5.33 14.52 -17.83
N ALA A 57 5.65 13.38 -18.45
CA ALA A 57 4.84 12.16 -18.33
C ALA A 57 5.37 11.27 -17.19
N PHE A 58 4.49 10.91 -16.27
CA PHE A 58 4.75 10.04 -15.14
C PHE A 58 4.16 8.65 -15.42
N ASP A 59 5.00 7.64 -15.56
CA ASP A 59 4.58 6.25 -15.77
C ASP A 59 4.09 5.62 -14.47
N LEU A 60 2.80 5.31 -14.40
CA LEU A 60 2.15 4.66 -13.25
C LEU A 60 2.02 3.14 -13.40
N SER A 61 2.58 2.54 -14.46
CA SER A 61 2.43 1.11 -14.76
C SER A 61 3.00 0.19 -13.67
N HIS A 62 3.92 0.68 -12.83
CA HIS A 62 4.43 -0.07 -11.66
C HIS A 62 3.33 -0.36 -10.63
N LEU A 63 2.21 0.37 -10.64
CA LEU A 63 1.03 0.18 -9.80
C LEU A 63 -0.08 -0.65 -10.46
N ASP A 64 0.16 -1.22 -11.63
CA ASP A 64 -0.81 -2.12 -12.25
C ASP A 64 -1.14 -3.31 -11.36
N ALA A 65 -2.38 -3.75 -11.43
CA ALA A 65 -2.86 -4.91 -10.69
C ALA A 65 -2.04 -6.16 -11.01
N ARG A 66 -1.72 -6.94 -9.99
CA ARG A 66 -0.92 -8.16 -10.13
C ARG A 66 -1.38 -9.30 -9.24
N LYS A 67 -1.07 -10.50 -9.67
CA LYS A 67 -1.33 -11.73 -8.93
C LYS A 67 -0.03 -12.32 -8.44
N ILE A 68 0.08 -12.51 -7.13
CA ILE A 68 1.26 -13.10 -6.49
C ILE A 68 0.83 -14.37 -5.73
N THR A 69 1.64 -15.41 -5.84
CA THR A 69 1.45 -16.66 -5.11
C THR A 69 2.53 -16.79 -4.03
N PHE A 70 2.11 -16.89 -2.79
CA PHE A 70 2.99 -17.10 -1.65
C PHE A 70 2.90 -18.56 -1.18
N GLN A 71 4.04 -19.21 -1.07
CA GLN A 71 4.14 -20.54 -0.50
C GLN A 71 4.45 -20.46 0.98
N HIS A 72 3.62 -21.09 1.83
CA HIS A 72 3.89 -21.12 3.27
C HIS A 72 5.16 -21.93 3.57
N PRO A 73 6.09 -21.43 4.40
CA PRO A 73 7.39 -22.08 4.61
C PRO A 73 7.32 -23.43 5.31
N SER A 74 6.27 -23.70 6.09
CA SER A 74 6.14 -24.95 6.90
C SER A 74 4.80 -25.68 6.73
N ARG A 75 3.92 -25.19 5.83
CA ARG A 75 2.63 -25.83 5.54
C ARG A 75 2.53 -26.10 4.05
N GLN A 76 1.80 -27.14 3.67
CA GLN A 76 1.48 -27.41 2.27
C GLN A 76 0.33 -26.49 1.77
N GLU A 77 0.44 -25.18 2.09
CA GLU A 77 -0.53 -24.17 1.71
C GLU A 77 0.13 -23.14 0.82
N HIS A 78 -0.55 -22.74 -0.24
CA HIS A 78 -0.19 -21.60 -1.07
C HIS A 78 -1.33 -20.59 -1.10
N TYR A 79 -0.98 -19.31 -1.15
CA TYR A 79 -1.94 -18.22 -1.09
C TYR A 79 -1.81 -17.36 -2.34
N VAL A 80 -2.86 -17.36 -3.15
CA VAL A 80 -2.93 -16.56 -4.38
C VAL A 80 -3.64 -15.27 -4.06
N LEU A 81 -2.89 -14.18 -3.99
CA LEU A 81 -3.39 -12.84 -3.70
C LEU A 81 -3.46 -12.00 -4.98
N HIS A 82 -4.57 -11.29 -5.15
CA HIS A 82 -4.77 -10.32 -6.24
C HIS A 82 -4.59 -8.91 -5.67
N PHE A 83 -3.49 -8.28 -6.06
CA PHE A 83 -3.10 -6.94 -5.61
C PHE A 83 -3.63 -5.86 -6.53
N THR A 84 -4.13 -4.80 -5.93
CA THR A 84 -4.49 -3.54 -6.59
C THR A 84 -4.03 -2.37 -5.73
N PHE A 85 -3.92 -1.19 -6.33
CA PHE A 85 -3.43 0.03 -5.69
C PHE A 85 -4.42 1.16 -5.88
N SER A 86 -4.52 2.04 -4.90
CA SER A 86 -5.28 3.29 -4.95
C SER A 86 -4.41 4.42 -5.48
N ASN A 87 -5.04 5.46 -6.04
CA ASN A 87 -4.39 6.73 -6.36
C ASN A 87 -3.73 7.40 -5.14
N HIS A 88 -4.13 7.08 -3.92
CA HIS A 88 -3.49 7.58 -2.70
C HIS A 88 -2.03 7.11 -2.52
N CYS A 89 -1.56 6.19 -3.35
CA CYS A 89 -0.16 5.79 -3.37
C CYS A 89 0.77 6.85 -3.98
N PHE A 90 0.23 7.72 -4.83
CA PHE A 90 0.98 8.76 -5.55
C PHE A 90 0.31 10.14 -5.53
N THR A 91 -0.79 10.29 -4.79
CA THR A 91 -1.48 11.57 -4.61
C THR A 91 -1.62 11.91 -3.13
N ARG A 92 -1.87 13.18 -2.84
CA ARG A 92 -2.21 13.68 -1.51
C ARG A 92 -3.51 14.47 -1.51
N GLY A 93 -4.13 14.65 -0.37
CA GLY A 93 -5.28 15.56 -0.20
C GLY A 93 -4.88 17.02 -0.42
N ILE A 94 -5.83 17.82 -0.85
CA ILE A 94 -5.70 19.28 -0.92
C ILE A 94 -5.85 19.82 0.50
N ARG A 95 -4.94 20.70 0.93
CA ARG A 95 -5.04 21.37 2.22
C ARG A 95 -5.99 22.55 2.14
N ASP A 96 -6.56 22.97 3.27
CA ASP A 96 -7.52 24.09 3.31
C ASP A 96 -6.91 25.44 2.89
N ASP A 97 -5.60 25.60 3.05
CA ASP A 97 -4.83 26.80 2.70
C ASP A 97 -4.21 26.74 1.29
N GLU A 98 -4.55 25.71 0.49
CA GLU A 98 -3.92 25.41 -0.79
C GLU A 98 -4.91 25.55 -1.95
N THR A 99 -4.46 26.22 -3.02
CA THR A 99 -5.20 26.33 -4.28
C THR A 99 -4.35 25.75 -5.40
N PRO A 100 -4.44 24.43 -5.65
CA PRO A 100 -3.67 23.79 -6.70
C PRO A 100 -4.12 24.25 -8.09
N SER A 101 -3.20 24.25 -9.04
CA SER A 101 -3.51 24.40 -10.45
C SER A 101 -4.20 23.14 -11.00
N GLU A 102 -4.98 23.29 -12.07
CA GLU A 102 -5.74 22.15 -12.62
C GLU A 102 -4.83 21.04 -13.19
N ASN A 103 -3.62 21.37 -13.64
CA ASN A 103 -2.64 20.39 -14.11
C ASN A 103 -2.01 19.55 -12.99
N GLU A 104 -2.02 20.02 -11.74
CA GLU A 104 -1.57 19.26 -10.57
C GLU A 104 -2.64 18.28 -10.07
N ILE A 105 -3.91 18.48 -10.46
CA ILE A 105 -5.01 17.64 -10.03
C ILE A 105 -5.00 16.32 -10.80
N TYR A 106 -4.86 15.21 -10.08
CA TYR A 106 -4.99 13.91 -10.69
C TYR A 106 -6.47 13.64 -11.07
N PRO A 107 -6.77 13.31 -12.34
CA PRO A 107 -8.15 13.20 -12.84
C PRO A 107 -8.83 11.89 -12.41
N TYR A 108 -9.13 11.77 -11.12
CA TYR A 108 -9.86 10.61 -10.59
C TYR A 108 -11.31 10.99 -10.28
N PRO A 109 -12.32 10.28 -10.83
CA PRO A 109 -13.73 10.73 -10.81
C PRO A 109 -14.35 10.90 -9.44
N GLN A 110 -13.84 10.21 -8.42
CA GLN A 110 -14.46 10.13 -7.10
C GLN A 110 -13.69 10.87 -6.02
N ASP A 111 -12.48 11.35 -6.32
CA ASP A 111 -11.59 11.90 -5.29
C ASP A 111 -10.63 12.93 -5.92
N ARG A 112 -10.90 14.22 -5.66
CA ARG A 112 -10.05 15.32 -6.16
C ARG A 112 -8.81 15.44 -5.30
N ARG A 113 -7.66 15.06 -5.86
CA ARG A 113 -6.37 15.01 -5.17
C ARG A 113 -5.27 15.59 -6.02
N ILE A 114 -4.23 16.08 -5.37
CA ILE A 114 -3.02 16.58 -6.03
C ILE A 114 -2.07 15.41 -6.26
N PHE A 115 -1.46 15.35 -7.45
CA PHE A 115 -0.32 14.49 -7.71
C PHE A 115 0.84 14.90 -6.80
N ASP A 116 1.49 13.96 -6.16
CA ASP A 116 2.57 14.18 -5.20
C ASP A 116 3.82 13.44 -5.67
N GLU A 117 4.79 14.18 -6.17
CA GLU A 117 6.01 13.60 -6.74
C GLU A 117 6.78 12.75 -5.72
N THR A 118 6.82 13.17 -4.45
CA THR A 118 7.49 12.40 -3.40
C THR A 118 6.81 11.04 -3.22
N ARG A 119 5.48 11.01 -3.14
CA ARG A 119 4.74 9.75 -3.07
C ARG A 119 4.91 8.93 -4.34
N TYR A 120 4.88 9.56 -5.51
CA TYR A 120 5.12 8.88 -6.78
C TYR A 120 6.49 8.18 -6.80
N GLN A 121 7.56 8.90 -6.47
CA GLN A 121 8.90 8.32 -6.42
C GLN A 121 8.97 7.14 -5.43
N LEU A 122 8.40 7.30 -4.24
CA LEU A 122 8.38 6.25 -3.23
C LEU A 122 7.48 5.08 -3.60
N SER A 123 6.43 5.30 -4.40
CA SER A 123 5.53 4.25 -4.85
C SER A 123 6.20 3.18 -5.72
N HIS A 124 7.34 3.49 -6.33
CA HIS A 124 8.16 2.51 -7.07
C HIS A 124 8.69 1.38 -6.19
N HIS A 125 8.71 1.55 -4.86
CA HIS A 125 9.04 0.47 -3.92
C HIS A 125 7.87 -0.51 -3.66
N LEU A 126 6.62 -0.11 -3.95
CA LEU A 126 5.44 -0.92 -3.64
C LEU A 126 5.46 -2.31 -4.28
N PRO A 127 5.87 -2.50 -5.55
CA PRO A 127 5.98 -3.83 -6.13
C PRO A 127 6.82 -4.79 -5.29
N GLN A 128 7.98 -4.34 -4.85
CA GLN A 128 8.88 -5.15 -4.03
C GLN A 128 8.31 -5.35 -2.61
N ILE A 129 7.75 -4.31 -2.00
CA ILE A 129 7.17 -4.40 -0.67
C ILE A 129 6.08 -5.47 -0.61
N ILE A 130 5.18 -5.53 -1.59
CA ILE A 130 4.12 -6.54 -1.61
C ILE A 130 4.65 -7.95 -1.89
N GLU A 131 5.74 -8.10 -2.64
CA GLU A 131 6.39 -9.40 -2.88
C GLU A 131 7.10 -9.93 -1.63
N THR A 132 7.60 -9.04 -0.78
CA THR A 132 8.32 -9.36 0.47
C THR A 132 7.44 -9.25 1.72
N LEU A 133 6.11 -9.17 1.59
CA LEU A 133 5.18 -9.11 2.73
C LEU A 133 5.39 -10.19 3.81
N PRO A 134 5.79 -11.43 3.46
CA PRO A 134 6.12 -12.44 4.48
C PRO A 134 7.23 -12.03 5.44
N ASP A 135 8.15 -11.20 4.98
CA ASP A 135 9.34 -10.74 5.69
C ASP A 135 9.12 -9.37 6.35
N GLN A 136 7.96 -8.72 6.10
CA GLN A 136 7.61 -7.43 6.63
C GLN A 136 6.89 -7.52 7.98
N PHE A 137 7.03 -6.48 8.78
CA PHE A 137 6.19 -6.32 9.97
C PHE A 137 4.82 -5.79 9.56
N CYS A 138 3.80 -6.64 9.69
CA CYS A 138 2.41 -6.25 9.51
C CYS A 138 1.79 -5.86 10.86
N TYR A 139 0.90 -4.87 10.81
CA TYR A 139 0.25 -4.34 12.00
C TYR A 139 -1.27 -4.31 11.80
N HIS A 140 -2.00 -4.20 12.88
CA HIS A 140 -3.45 -4.07 12.85
C HIS A 140 -3.86 -2.66 13.26
N GLY A 141 -4.44 -1.90 12.34
CA GLY A 141 -4.86 -0.51 12.52
C GLY A 141 -6.39 -0.33 12.49
N GLY A 142 -7.15 -0.95 13.42
CA GLY A 142 -8.60 -0.79 13.45
C GLY A 142 -9.31 -1.36 12.21
N HIS A 143 -9.67 -0.51 11.27
CA HIS A 143 -10.40 -0.91 10.06
C HIS A 143 -9.50 -1.50 8.97
N SER A 144 -8.29 -0.99 8.83
CA SER A 144 -7.29 -1.43 7.85
C SER A 144 -6.07 -2.05 8.51
N ARG A 145 -5.22 -2.70 7.71
CA ARG A 145 -3.92 -3.22 8.14
C ARG A 145 -2.86 -2.41 7.45
N TYR A 146 -1.67 -2.42 8.00
CA TYR A 146 -0.53 -1.80 7.35
C TYR A 146 0.75 -2.58 7.62
N CYS A 147 1.71 -2.46 6.73
CA CYS A 147 3.09 -2.80 6.98
C CYS A 147 3.92 -1.51 7.01
N SER A 148 5.02 -1.56 7.72
CA SER A 148 6.00 -0.49 7.76
C SER A 148 7.34 -1.08 7.37
N CYS A 149 8.02 -0.41 6.46
CA CYS A 149 9.36 -0.77 6.02
C CYS A 149 10.24 0.47 6.00
N LYS A 150 11.54 0.26 5.99
CA LYS A 150 12.52 1.32 5.76
C LYS A 150 12.92 1.29 4.30
N ILE A 151 12.90 2.43 3.68
CA ILE A 151 13.36 2.61 2.30
C ILE A 151 14.34 3.78 2.26
N THR A 152 15.13 3.83 1.20
CA THR A 152 16.02 4.96 0.95
C THR A 152 15.42 5.82 -0.14
N ASP A 153 15.27 7.11 0.11
CA ASP A 153 14.77 8.05 -0.88
C ASP A 153 15.87 8.40 -1.93
N SER A 154 15.51 9.24 -2.91
CA SER A 154 16.42 9.68 -3.96
C SER A 154 17.65 10.46 -3.46
N ASN A 155 17.59 10.97 -2.22
CA ASN A 155 18.67 11.73 -1.59
C ASN A 155 19.56 10.84 -0.70
N GLY A 156 19.30 9.54 -0.64
CA GLY A 156 20.01 8.61 0.23
C GLY A 156 19.54 8.62 1.69
N THR A 157 18.43 9.29 2.01
CA THR A 157 17.88 9.37 3.35
C THR A 157 17.01 8.15 3.64
N GLU A 158 17.29 7.48 4.77
CA GLU A 158 16.43 6.38 5.24
C GLU A 158 15.14 6.96 5.83
N ILE A 159 14.01 6.52 5.31
CA ILE A 159 12.68 6.91 5.78
C ILE A 159 11.84 5.68 6.13
N SER A 160 10.95 5.82 7.10
CA SER A 160 9.90 4.85 7.34
C SER A 160 8.79 5.02 6.31
N TYR A 161 8.47 3.97 5.57
CA TYR A 161 7.41 3.97 4.57
C TYR A 161 6.26 3.11 5.03
N GLN A 162 5.10 3.73 5.20
CA GLN A 162 3.89 3.06 5.64
C GLN A 162 3.00 2.72 4.46
N VAL A 163 2.64 1.45 4.36
CA VAL A 163 1.73 0.93 3.34
C VAL A 163 0.45 0.46 4.02
N VAL A 164 -0.62 1.20 3.85
CA VAL A 164 -1.96 0.88 4.39
C VAL A 164 -2.69 0.02 3.39
N TYR A 165 -3.25 -1.10 3.85
CA TYR A 165 -3.94 -2.03 2.96
C TYR A 165 -5.16 -2.66 3.61
N ARG A 166 -6.05 -3.16 2.77
CA ARG A 166 -7.21 -3.97 3.14
C ARG A 166 -7.13 -5.33 2.46
N VAL A 167 -7.61 -6.37 3.15
CA VAL A 167 -7.68 -7.73 2.61
C VAL A 167 -9.07 -8.31 2.82
N TRP A 168 -9.59 -8.97 1.78
CA TRP A 168 -10.88 -9.66 1.85
C TRP A 168 -10.94 -10.82 0.86
N LYS A 169 -11.98 -11.64 0.96
CA LYS A 169 -12.28 -12.68 -0.02
C LYS A 169 -13.51 -12.26 -0.83
N GLU A 170 -13.37 -12.33 -2.14
CA GLU A 170 -14.43 -11.96 -3.07
C GLU A 170 -14.52 -13.00 -4.19
N ARG A 171 -15.70 -13.59 -4.37
CA ARG A 171 -15.94 -14.60 -5.43
C ARG A 171 -14.84 -15.67 -5.49
N GLY A 172 -14.43 -16.17 -4.33
CA GLY A 172 -13.38 -17.18 -4.20
C GLY A 172 -11.93 -16.67 -4.32
N LYS A 173 -11.70 -15.41 -4.68
CA LYS A 173 -10.38 -14.81 -4.81
C LYS A 173 -9.99 -14.08 -3.54
N MET A 174 -8.73 -14.20 -3.13
CA MET A 174 -8.17 -13.40 -2.04
C MET A 174 -7.67 -12.08 -2.62
N ARG A 175 -8.22 -10.98 -2.11
CA ARG A 175 -7.96 -9.62 -2.56
C ARG A 175 -7.05 -8.90 -1.57
N PHE A 176 -6.14 -8.10 -2.10
CA PHE A 176 -5.25 -7.24 -1.34
C PHE A 176 -5.21 -5.87 -2.03
N HIS A 177 -5.81 -4.88 -1.42
CA HIS A 177 -5.85 -3.53 -1.95
C HIS A 177 -4.99 -2.60 -1.11
N VAL A 178 -3.99 -1.98 -1.74
CA VAL A 178 -3.19 -0.93 -1.11
C VAL A 178 -4.01 0.36 -1.15
N GLU A 179 -4.56 0.75 0.00
CA GLU A 179 -5.43 1.92 0.13
C GLU A 179 -4.64 3.22 0.12
N SER A 180 -3.42 3.22 0.66
CA SER A 180 -2.54 4.38 0.69
C SER A 180 -1.10 3.97 0.99
N ALA A 181 -0.14 4.77 0.54
CA ALA A 181 1.26 4.59 0.91
C ALA A 181 1.93 5.97 1.05
N TYR A 182 2.69 6.17 2.13
CA TYR A 182 3.29 7.47 2.42
C TYR A 182 4.50 7.38 3.35
N PRO A 183 5.44 8.32 3.26
CA PRO A 183 6.56 8.40 4.19
C PRO A 183 6.09 8.85 5.58
N LEU A 184 6.66 8.22 6.61
CA LEU A 184 6.51 8.65 7.99
C LEU A 184 7.83 9.29 8.45
N TYR A 185 7.76 10.53 8.82
CA TYR A 185 8.89 11.27 9.39
C TYR A 185 8.91 11.20 10.94
N GLU A 186 7.84 10.67 11.52
CA GLU A 186 7.71 10.46 12.97
C GLU A 186 7.63 8.96 13.31
N LYS A 187 8.06 8.60 14.52
CA LYS A 187 7.98 7.20 14.97
C LYS A 187 6.52 6.80 15.20
N LEU A 188 6.14 5.65 14.66
CA LEU A 188 4.88 5.00 15.01
C LEU A 188 4.87 4.63 16.50
N GLY A 189 3.72 4.79 17.13
CA GLY A 189 3.50 4.35 18.50
C GLY A 189 3.42 2.82 18.66
N ARG A 190 3.09 2.35 19.85
CA ARG A 190 2.91 0.92 20.11
C ARG A 190 1.74 0.37 19.31
N VAL A 191 2.05 -0.54 18.36
CA VAL A 191 1.05 -1.21 17.53
C VAL A 191 1.22 -2.71 17.62
N LYS A 192 0.09 -3.42 17.56
CA LYS A 192 0.11 -4.89 17.63
C LYS A 192 0.56 -5.47 16.30
N LYS A 193 1.63 -6.26 16.32
CA LYS A 193 2.12 -6.99 15.15
C LYS A 193 1.14 -8.11 14.78
N VAL A 194 0.96 -8.31 13.48
CA VAL A 194 0.18 -9.42 12.90
C VAL A 194 1.07 -10.13 11.90
N ASN A 195 1.14 -11.44 11.99
CA ASN A 195 1.91 -12.24 11.03
C ASN A 195 1.16 -12.32 9.69
N PHE A 196 1.86 -12.06 8.58
CA PHE A 196 1.32 -12.14 7.23
C PHE A 196 0.66 -13.50 6.94
N TRP A 197 1.28 -14.59 7.35
CA TRP A 197 0.75 -15.94 7.14
C TRP A 197 -0.56 -16.19 7.89
N VAL A 198 -0.74 -15.57 9.06
CA VAL A 198 -2.02 -15.62 9.80
C VAL A 198 -3.11 -14.89 9.04
N ILE A 199 -2.78 -13.75 8.42
CA ILE A 199 -3.71 -13.00 7.56
C ILE A 199 -4.15 -13.89 6.39
N CYS A 200 -3.20 -14.47 5.67
CA CYS A 200 -3.47 -15.32 4.50
C CYS A 200 -4.27 -16.59 4.88
N HIS A 201 -3.88 -17.27 5.94
CA HIS A 201 -4.59 -18.47 6.42
C HIS A 201 -6.04 -18.16 6.81
N ASN A 202 -6.25 -17.11 7.59
CA ASN A 202 -7.61 -16.74 8.00
C ASN A 202 -8.46 -16.32 6.79
N LEU A 203 -7.88 -15.61 5.85
CA LEU A 203 -8.57 -15.20 4.63
C LEU A 203 -8.94 -16.42 3.76
N LEU A 204 -8.02 -17.36 3.56
CA LEU A 204 -8.26 -18.58 2.77
C LEU A 204 -9.41 -19.39 3.36
N HIS A 205 -9.42 -19.59 4.69
CA HIS A 205 -10.38 -20.43 5.39
C HIS A 205 -11.64 -19.70 5.88
N GLY A 206 -11.82 -18.40 5.52
CA GLY A 206 -12.98 -17.61 5.94
C GLY A 206 -13.04 -17.36 7.45
N LYS A 207 -11.90 -17.47 8.15
CA LYS A 207 -11.80 -17.20 9.58
C LYS A 207 -11.80 -15.71 9.86
N ARG A 208 -12.24 -15.34 11.07
CA ARG A 208 -12.17 -13.94 11.52
C ARG A 208 -10.74 -13.43 11.49
N MET A 209 -10.57 -12.24 10.92
CA MET A 209 -9.27 -11.59 10.89
C MET A 209 -8.83 -11.20 12.31
N PRO A 210 -7.52 -11.24 12.60
CA PRO A 210 -7.01 -10.78 13.89
C PRO A 210 -7.47 -9.36 14.17
N ALA A 211 -8.03 -9.13 15.35
CA ALA A 211 -8.43 -7.81 15.82
C ALA A 211 -7.39 -7.26 16.83
N PRO A 212 -7.26 -5.92 16.98
CA PRO A 212 -6.49 -5.36 18.07
C PRO A 212 -7.06 -5.87 19.41
N ALA A 213 -6.20 -6.07 20.40
CA ALA A 213 -6.70 -6.29 21.77
C ALA A 213 -7.40 -4.99 22.21
N ARG A 214 -8.61 -5.15 22.78
CA ARG A 214 -9.31 -4.06 23.47
C ARG A 214 -8.57 -3.68 24.74
#